data_46c1668b432c29b46b7e2314368878c7
#
_entry.id   46c1668b432c29b46b7e2314368878c7
#
_cell.length_a   1.000
_cell.length_b   1.000
_cell.length_c   1.000
_cell.angle_alpha   90.00
_cell.angle_beta   90.00
_cell.angle_gamma   90.00
#
_symmetry.space_group_name_H-M   'P 1'
#
loop_
_entity.id
_entity.type
_entity.pdbx_description
1 polymer ?
#
loop_
_entity_poly.entity_id
_entity_poly.type
_entity_poly.pdbx_seq_one_letter_code
_entity_poly.pdbx_strand_id
1 'polypeptide(L)'
;MRDAGATFRLNNQVVGFERSPSGDWFVRVKESAGGKTISKTYVAKSLVIASGGFTADRKRCARIDPRLTAEVHTTANPYGTVWDGATSEILDVAQAVGAAVTDGFGLQLLPFWGGRLLDYDGGDIYVNAAGERFVNESLPWKVITDKMLDLEDRSCWVITDARSHKGAMLGLKLINGIVYKADTIEEMASRMHVPSPVLKKTIETYNKSVDKGYDEITGKTIFSQRIEQPPFYFGRESIYIHTTLDGIRTDEHARVLSVQGVPMQGLFVAGEIAGGIFGTDRLGGASMTNCLVMGRRAGKNAAINARKG
;
A
#
# COMPACT_ATOMS: atom_id res chain seq x y z
N MET A 1 25.52 -3.93 -10.11
CA MET A 1 25.88 -2.83 -9.14
C MET A 1 27.23 -3.09 -8.46
N ARG A 2 27.48 -4.27 -7.88
CA ARG A 2 28.81 -4.59 -7.29
C ARG A 2 29.93 -4.49 -8.32
N ASP A 3 29.71 -5.00 -9.52
CA ASP A 3 30.66 -4.92 -10.64
C ASP A 3 30.96 -3.47 -11.10
N ALA A 4 30.09 -2.54 -10.72
CA ALA A 4 30.27 -1.09 -10.94
C ALA A 4 30.90 -0.38 -9.72
N GLY A 5 31.47 -1.13 -8.76
CA GLY A 5 32.16 -0.56 -7.58
C GLY A 5 31.24 -0.17 -6.42
N ALA A 6 29.94 -0.52 -6.45
CA ALA A 6 29.05 -0.22 -5.35
C ALA A 6 29.32 -1.09 -4.12
N THR A 7 29.38 -0.48 -2.94
CA THR A 7 29.52 -1.17 -1.65
C THR A 7 28.16 -1.27 -0.96
N PHE A 8 27.80 -2.46 -0.47
CA PHE A 8 26.60 -2.73 0.31
C PHE A 8 26.96 -2.89 1.78
N ARG A 9 26.28 -2.17 2.65
CA ARG A 9 26.41 -2.24 4.11
C ARG A 9 25.07 -2.66 4.69
N LEU A 10 24.88 -3.96 4.93
CA LEU A 10 23.70 -4.51 5.60
C LEU A 10 23.80 -4.31 7.11
N ASN A 11 22.68 -4.38 7.81
CA ASN A 11 22.58 -4.15 9.26
C ASN A 11 23.14 -2.77 9.69
N ASN A 12 22.98 -1.77 8.82
CA ASN A 12 23.43 -0.41 9.04
C ASN A 12 22.20 0.51 8.99
N GLN A 13 21.73 0.94 10.16
CA GLN A 13 20.61 1.88 10.29
C GLN A 13 21.12 3.32 10.26
N VAL A 14 20.64 4.13 9.32
CA VAL A 14 20.90 5.57 9.31
C VAL A 14 20.10 6.21 10.43
N VAL A 15 20.80 6.91 11.34
CA VAL A 15 20.18 7.56 12.50
C VAL A 15 20.31 9.08 12.48
N GLY A 16 20.99 9.61 11.49
CA GLY A 16 21.14 11.05 11.30
C GLY A 16 22.01 11.36 10.11
N PHE A 17 21.83 12.55 9.55
CA PHE A 17 22.78 13.14 8.61
C PHE A 17 22.78 14.66 8.78
N GLU A 18 23.88 15.29 8.46
CA GLU A 18 24.05 16.72 8.53
C GLU A 18 25.02 17.19 7.45
N ARG A 19 24.89 18.44 7.05
CA ARG A 19 25.78 19.02 6.05
C ARG A 19 26.93 19.75 6.73
N SER A 20 28.16 19.45 6.31
CA SER A 20 29.33 20.13 6.79
C SER A 20 29.46 21.55 6.20
N PRO A 21 30.27 22.44 6.81
CA PRO A 21 30.57 23.73 6.21
C PRO A 21 31.28 23.63 4.83
N SER A 22 31.99 22.53 4.56
CA SER A 22 32.60 22.25 3.24
C SER A 22 31.61 21.77 2.20
N GLY A 23 30.36 21.49 2.59
CA GLY A 23 29.28 21.06 1.69
C GLY A 23 29.13 19.55 1.59
N ASP A 24 29.93 18.76 2.29
CA ASP A 24 29.77 17.32 2.36
C ASP A 24 28.64 16.89 3.32
N TRP A 25 28.10 15.71 3.12
CA TRP A 25 27.14 15.11 4.02
C TRP A 25 27.81 14.14 4.98
N PHE A 26 27.64 14.33 6.27
CA PHE A 26 28.01 13.36 7.32
C PHE A 26 26.81 12.50 7.64
N VAL A 27 26.89 11.19 7.41
CA VAL A 27 25.82 10.22 7.62
C VAL A 27 26.15 9.35 8.81
N ARG A 28 25.43 9.53 9.92
CA ARG A 28 25.58 8.74 11.14
C ARG A 28 24.78 7.46 11.04
N VAL A 29 25.42 6.35 11.36
CA VAL A 29 24.86 5.00 11.20
C VAL A 29 25.10 4.18 12.46
N LYS A 30 24.11 3.39 12.84
CA LYS A 30 24.25 2.29 13.81
C LYS A 30 24.43 1.00 13.04
N GLU A 31 25.59 0.38 13.19
CA GLU A 31 25.89 -0.95 12.64
C GLU A 31 25.67 -2.01 13.71
N SER A 32 24.86 -3.00 13.42
CA SER A 32 24.60 -4.13 14.31
C SER A 32 25.31 -5.38 13.79
N ALA A 33 26.27 -5.91 14.56
CA ALA A 33 27.00 -7.12 14.21
C ALA A 33 27.36 -7.92 15.48
N GLY A 34 27.08 -9.23 15.49
CA GLY A 34 27.41 -10.13 16.57
C GLY A 34 26.85 -9.72 17.95
N GLY A 35 25.64 -9.16 17.99
CA GLY A 35 24.99 -8.68 19.21
C GLY A 35 25.52 -7.34 19.75
N LYS A 36 26.44 -6.69 19.04
CA LYS A 36 26.98 -5.37 19.39
C LYS A 36 26.49 -4.33 18.40
N THR A 37 26.23 -3.11 18.89
CA THR A 37 25.91 -1.94 18.07
C THR A 37 27.05 -0.95 18.13
N ILE A 38 27.56 -0.54 16.97
CA ILE A 38 28.67 0.41 16.83
C ILE A 38 28.16 1.61 16.03
N SER A 39 28.48 2.82 16.49
CA SER A 39 28.19 4.04 15.75
C SER A 39 29.33 4.33 14.77
N LYS A 40 28.96 4.64 13.51
CA LYS A 40 29.89 5.04 12.45
C LYS A 40 29.41 6.31 11.76
N THR A 41 30.32 7.05 11.16
CA THR A 41 30.01 8.19 10.30
C THR A 41 30.62 7.97 8.92
N TYR A 42 29.80 8.10 7.90
CA TYR A 42 30.24 8.12 6.50
C TYR A 42 30.19 9.54 5.97
N VAL A 43 31.11 9.87 5.08
CA VAL A 43 31.18 11.18 4.42
C VAL A 43 30.87 10.99 2.95
N ALA A 44 30.00 11.83 2.41
CA ALA A 44 29.54 11.75 1.02
C ALA A 44 29.34 13.16 0.42
N LYS A 45 29.69 13.32 -0.86
CA LYS A 45 29.41 14.55 -1.64
C LYS A 45 27.91 14.70 -1.95
N SER A 46 27.21 13.57 -2.03
CA SER A 46 25.76 13.52 -2.31
C SER A 46 25.13 12.38 -1.54
N LEU A 47 23.90 12.58 -1.08
CA LEU A 47 23.09 11.61 -0.38
C LEU A 47 21.78 11.39 -1.12
N VAL A 48 21.40 10.14 -1.35
CA VAL A 48 20.10 9.75 -1.90
C VAL A 48 19.33 8.98 -0.85
N ILE A 49 18.16 9.49 -0.46
CA ILE A 49 17.23 8.81 0.44
C ILE A 49 16.30 7.94 -0.40
N ALA A 50 16.32 6.62 -0.17
CA ALA A 50 15.51 5.64 -0.88
C ALA A 50 15.03 4.53 0.07
N SER A 51 14.60 4.91 1.27
CA SER A 51 14.29 4.01 2.39
C SER A 51 12.92 3.32 2.30
N GLY A 52 12.13 3.61 1.26
CA GLY A 52 10.75 3.15 1.16
C GLY A 52 9.78 3.99 1.99
N GLY A 53 8.51 3.58 2.00
CA GLY A 53 7.47 4.26 2.77
C GLY A 53 7.50 3.92 4.27
N PHE A 54 6.45 4.36 4.98
CA PHE A 54 6.38 4.20 6.45
C PHE A 54 5.08 3.54 6.91
N THR A 55 4.53 2.64 6.12
CA THR A 55 3.24 1.97 6.42
C THR A 55 3.26 1.12 7.70
N ALA A 56 4.44 0.73 8.20
CA ALA A 56 4.60 0.01 9.45
C ALA A 56 4.66 0.92 10.70
N ASP A 57 4.84 2.23 10.54
CA ASP A 57 4.66 3.20 11.63
C ASP A 57 3.17 3.48 11.86
N ARG A 58 2.52 2.59 12.59
CA ARG A 58 1.08 2.69 12.87
C ARG A 58 0.68 3.97 13.62
N LYS A 59 1.56 4.50 14.47
CA LYS A 59 1.29 5.73 15.20
C LYS A 59 1.24 6.93 14.24
N ARG A 60 2.16 6.99 13.28
CA ARG A 60 2.16 8.02 12.25
C ARG A 60 0.97 7.84 11.30
N CYS A 61 0.69 6.62 10.86
CA CYS A 61 -0.47 6.31 10.03
C CYS A 61 -1.79 6.70 10.71
N ALA A 62 -1.95 6.43 12.01
CA ALA A 62 -3.14 6.83 12.76
C ALA A 62 -3.26 8.36 12.98
N ARG A 63 -2.16 9.12 12.93
CA ARG A 63 -2.23 10.60 12.89
C ARG A 63 -2.70 11.12 11.53
N ILE A 64 -2.34 10.44 10.46
CA ILE A 64 -2.77 10.77 9.09
C ILE A 64 -4.25 10.41 8.87
N ASP A 65 -4.64 9.21 9.29
CA ASP A 65 -6.05 8.76 9.26
C ASP A 65 -6.45 8.19 10.62
N PRO A 66 -7.18 8.97 11.47
CA PRO A 66 -7.58 8.55 12.82
C PRO A 66 -8.51 7.33 12.86
N ARG A 67 -9.08 6.91 11.73
CA ARG A 67 -9.89 5.69 11.64
C ARG A 67 -9.04 4.43 11.75
N LEU A 68 -7.71 4.53 11.52
CA LEU A 68 -6.79 3.40 11.59
C LEU A 68 -6.44 3.09 13.05
N THR A 69 -6.79 1.88 13.47
CA THR A 69 -6.44 1.35 14.80
C THR A 69 -5.14 0.54 14.73
N ALA A 70 -4.63 0.14 15.89
CA ALA A 70 -3.46 -0.75 15.99
C ALA A 70 -3.68 -2.13 15.33
N GLU A 71 -4.93 -2.50 15.07
CA GLU A 71 -5.32 -3.79 14.47
C GLU A 71 -5.27 -3.79 12.94
N VAL A 72 -5.27 -2.59 12.31
CA VAL A 72 -5.15 -2.51 10.85
C VAL A 72 -3.74 -2.90 10.45
N HIS A 73 -3.62 -3.93 9.66
CA HIS A 73 -2.35 -4.45 9.18
C HIS A 73 -1.73 -3.57 8.08
N THR A 74 -0.48 -3.85 7.75
CA THR A 74 0.21 -3.23 6.61
C THR A 74 0.65 -4.31 5.64
N THR A 75 0.67 -4.02 4.34
CA THR A 75 1.19 -4.96 3.34
C THR A 75 2.72 -5.12 3.43
N ALA A 76 3.43 -4.20 4.08
CA ALA A 76 4.85 -4.36 4.40
C ALA A 76 5.09 -5.42 5.47
N ASN A 77 4.10 -5.65 6.35
CA ASN A 77 4.15 -6.65 7.41
C ASN A 77 2.77 -7.32 7.59
N PRO A 78 2.31 -8.10 6.63
CA PRO A 78 0.94 -8.62 6.59
C PRO A 78 0.60 -9.59 7.72
N TYR A 79 1.59 -10.22 8.31
CA TYR A 79 1.39 -11.22 9.38
C TYR A 79 1.63 -10.66 10.78
N GLY A 80 1.95 -9.37 10.93
CA GLY A 80 2.24 -8.76 12.22
C GLY A 80 3.48 -9.33 12.92
N THR A 81 4.31 -10.11 12.22
CA THR A 81 5.56 -10.64 12.73
C THR A 81 6.60 -9.55 12.89
N VAL A 82 7.65 -9.81 13.62
CA VAL A 82 8.72 -8.84 13.86
C VAL A 82 9.44 -8.53 12.55
N TRP A 83 9.18 -7.35 12.02
CA TRP A 83 9.84 -6.81 10.86
C TRP A 83 10.06 -5.33 11.08
N ASP A 84 11.21 -4.83 10.77
CA ASP A 84 11.67 -3.46 11.03
C ASP A 84 11.67 -2.55 9.81
N GLY A 85 11.12 -2.99 8.70
CA GLY A 85 11.01 -2.20 7.48
C GLY A 85 9.77 -1.31 7.45
N ALA A 86 9.73 -0.38 6.49
CA ALA A 86 8.65 0.57 6.25
C ALA A 86 8.31 1.44 7.48
N THR A 87 9.34 1.92 8.17
CA THR A 87 9.28 2.79 9.35
C THR A 87 9.59 4.24 9.00
N SER A 88 9.25 5.18 9.87
CA SER A 88 9.27 6.61 9.54
C SER A 88 10.52 7.37 10.02
N GLU A 89 11.48 6.73 10.67
CA GLU A 89 12.62 7.39 11.32
C GLU A 89 13.41 8.31 10.38
N ILE A 90 13.50 7.93 9.10
CA ILE A 90 14.22 8.74 8.11
C ILE A 90 13.51 10.06 7.79
N LEU A 91 12.19 10.13 7.97
CA LEU A 91 11.44 11.40 7.84
C LEU A 91 11.86 12.38 8.93
N ASP A 92 11.95 11.89 10.17
CA ASP A 92 12.34 12.71 11.33
C ASP A 92 13.78 13.20 11.15
N VAL A 93 14.68 12.34 10.67
CA VAL A 93 16.05 12.68 10.34
C VAL A 93 16.12 13.73 9.22
N ALA A 94 15.31 13.60 8.17
CA ALA A 94 15.26 14.56 7.07
C ALA A 94 14.68 15.92 7.53
N GLN A 95 13.63 15.91 8.32
CA GLN A 95 13.05 17.14 8.89
C GLN A 95 14.03 17.88 9.82
N ALA A 96 14.86 17.14 10.59
CA ALA A 96 15.86 17.73 11.48
C ALA A 96 16.91 18.57 10.74
N VAL A 97 17.14 18.30 9.44
CA VAL A 97 18.04 19.11 8.60
C VAL A 97 17.30 20.13 7.73
N GLY A 98 15.99 20.33 7.97
CA GLY A 98 15.18 21.34 7.29
C GLY A 98 14.50 20.85 6.00
N ALA A 99 14.46 19.54 5.74
CA ALA A 99 13.69 19.01 4.61
C ALA A 99 12.18 19.17 4.84
N ALA A 100 11.47 19.58 3.79
CA ALA A 100 10.01 19.59 3.81
C ALA A 100 9.45 18.19 3.65
N VAL A 101 8.41 17.89 4.40
CA VAL A 101 7.57 16.69 4.25
C VAL A 101 6.21 17.13 3.75
N THR A 102 5.62 16.38 2.81
CA THR A 102 4.25 16.63 2.37
C THR A 102 3.26 16.20 3.46
N ASP A 103 2.13 16.86 3.48
CA ASP A 103 1.02 16.58 4.40
C ASP A 103 -0.30 16.78 3.66
N GLY A 104 -1.19 15.80 3.74
CA GLY A 104 -2.51 15.84 3.14
C GLY A 104 -2.73 14.98 1.89
N PHE A 105 -1.73 14.24 1.41
CA PHE A 105 -1.94 13.21 0.38
C PHE A 105 -2.41 11.89 1.02
N GLY A 106 -2.00 11.61 2.25
CA GLY A 106 -2.50 10.53 3.07
C GLY A 106 -1.88 9.16 2.81
N LEU A 107 -2.72 8.15 2.93
CA LEU A 107 -2.36 6.75 2.82
C LEU A 107 -3.23 6.06 1.79
N GLN A 108 -2.68 5.14 1.03
CA GLN A 108 -3.49 4.24 0.23
C GLN A 108 -3.82 2.99 1.06
N LEU A 109 -5.11 2.75 1.22
CA LEU A 109 -5.66 1.58 1.88
C LEU A 109 -6.16 0.60 0.81
N LEU A 110 -5.97 -0.68 1.03
CA LEU A 110 -6.49 -1.72 0.13
C LEU A 110 -7.20 -2.82 0.92
N PRO A 111 -8.29 -3.40 0.41
CA PRO A 111 -8.82 -4.68 0.85
C PRO A 111 -7.88 -5.76 0.30
N PHE A 112 -6.98 -6.27 1.14
CA PHE A 112 -5.86 -7.07 0.62
C PHE A 112 -5.90 -8.54 1.03
N TRP A 113 -6.43 -8.86 2.18
CA TRP A 113 -6.44 -10.25 2.65
C TRP A 113 -7.38 -11.08 1.80
N GLY A 114 -7.62 -11.99 1.40
CA GLY A 114 -8.44 -12.64 0.39
C GLY A 114 -8.02 -12.27 -1.03
N GLY A 115 -7.67 -11.03 -1.18
CA GLY A 115 -7.24 -10.44 -2.43
C GLY A 115 -8.31 -10.46 -3.51
N ARG A 116 -8.04 -9.81 -4.60
CA ARG A 116 -8.93 -9.81 -5.75
C ARG A 116 -9.12 -11.24 -6.28
N LEU A 117 -10.36 -11.69 -6.38
CA LEU A 117 -10.71 -13.00 -6.94
C LEU A 117 -10.70 -12.99 -8.46
N LEU A 118 -11.08 -11.87 -9.07
CA LEU A 118 -11.23 -11.71 -10.51
C LEU A 118 -10.10 -10.89 -11.11
N ASP A 119 -9.82 -11.13 -12.38
CA ASP A 119 -8.88 -10.30 -13.16
C ASP A 119 -9.53 -8.98 -13.64
N TYR A 120 -10.85 -8.86 -13.58
CA TYR A 120 -11.62 -7.68 -14.03
C TYR A 120 -12.81 -7.41 -13.12
N ASP A 121 -13.39 -6.22 -13.21
CA ASP A 121 -14.56 -5.81 -12.43
C ASP A 121 -15.86 -6.33 -13.03
N GLY A 122 -16.90 -6.44 -12.19
CA GLY A 122 -18.28 -6.65 -12.63
C GLY A 122 -18.82 -8.05 -12.43
N GLY A 123 -18.02 -9.02 -12.02
CA GLY A 123 -18.43 -10.42 -11.81
C GLY A 123 -18.41 -10.87 -10.36
N ASP A 124 -18.24 -9.94 -9.42
CA ASP A 124 -18.20 -10.19 -7.98
C ASP A 124 -19.11 -9.22 -7.22
N ILE A 125 -19.41 -9.61 -5.97
CA ILE A 125 -20.11 -8.76 -5.00
C ILE A 125 -19.35 -8.76 -3.68
N TYR A 126 -19.45 -7.63 -2.96
CA TYR A 126 -18.91 -7.47 -1.62
C TYR A 126 -20.05 -7.41 -0.61
N VAL A 127 -20.01 -8.31 0.37
CA VAL A 127 -21.01 -8.38 1.41
C VAL A 127 -20.40 -8.22 2.80
N ASN A 128 -21.16 -7.57 3.69
CA ASN A 128 -20.82 -7.37 5.09
C ASN A 128 -21.09 -8.64 5.93
N ALA A 129 -20.85 -8.56 7.24
CA ALA A 129 -21.09 -9.65 8.17
C ALA A 129 -22.58 -10.08 8.26
N ALA A 130 -23.53 -9.23 7.85
CA ALA A 130 -24.94 -9.59 7.75
C ALA A 130 -25.30 -10.32 6.45
N GLY A 131 -24.37 -10.42 5.49
CA GLY A 131 -24.62 -11.01 4.16
C GLY A 131 -25.24 -10.04 3.17
N GLU A 132 -25.16 -8.73 3.41
CA GLU A 132 -25.74 -7.67 2.58
C GLU A 132 -24.65 -6.90 1.83
N ARG A 133 -24.93 -6.52 0.56
CA ARG A 133 -24.06 -5.64 -0.21
C ARG A 133 -24.11 -4.21 0.36
N PHE A 134 -22.97 -3.55 0.41
CA PHE A 134 -22.82 -2.23 1.02
C PHE A 134 -22.14 -1.21 0.10
N VAL A 135 -21.59 -1.63 -1.03
CA VAL A 135 -20.81 -0.78 -1.94
C VAL A 135 -21.01 -1.19 -3.40
N ASN A 136 -20.76 -0.26 -4.30
CA ASN A 136 -20.57 -0.55 -5.71
C ASN A 136 -19.12 -1.04 -5.90
N GLU A 137 -18.97 -2.30 -6.25
CA GLU A 137 -17.68 -2.99 -6.33
C GLU A 137 -16.81 -2.54 -7.52
N SER A 138 -17.38 -1.71 -8.41
CA SER A 138 -16.65 -1.13 -9.56
C SER A 138 -16.06 0.25 -9.26
N LEU A 139 -16.22 0.77 -8.05
CA LEU A 139 -15.65 2.05 -7.64
C LEU A 139 -14.15 1.95 -7.34
N PRO A 140 -13.43 3.08 -7.33
CA PRO A 140 -12.02 3.11 -6.93
C PRO A 140 -11.80 2.53 -5.53
N TRP A 141 -10.64 1.90 -5.30
CA TRP A 141 -10.27 1.28 -4.02
C TRP A 141 -10.43 2.20 -2.83
N LYS A 142 -10.11 3.48 -2.99
CA LYS A 142 -10.29 4.47 -1.92
C LYS A 142 -11.75 4.52 -1.44
N VAL A 143 -12.70 4.54 -2.35
CA VAL A 143 -14.13 4.58 -2.00
C VAL A 143 -14.57 3.28 -1.34
N ILE A 144 -14.12 2.13 -1.88
CA ILE A 144 -14.44 0.83 -1.32
C ILE A 144 -13.87 0.70 0.10
N THR A 145 -12.61 1.07 0.31
CA THR A 145 -11.97 0.99 1.63
C THR A 145 -12.57 1.98 2.63
N ASP A 146 -12.95 3.19 2.19
CA ASP A 146 -13.69 4.13 3.06
C ASP A 146 -15.00 3.52 3.56
N LYS A 147 -15.77 2.85 2.67
CA LYS A 147 -17.00 2.14 3.04
C LYS A 147 -16.74 0.92 3.94
N MET A 148 -15.63 0.22 3.74
CA MET A 148 -15.24 -0.89 4.63
C MET A 148 -14.84 -0.39 6.02
N LEU A 149 -14.22 0.78 6.14
CA LEU A 149 -13.89 1.41 7.43
C LEU A 149 -15.14 1.76 8.25
N ASP A 150 -16.28 1.98 7.59
CA ASP A 150 -17.57 2.23 8.24
C ASP A 150 -18.22 0.94 8.79
N LEU A 151 -17.75 -0.26 8.37
CA LEU A 151 -18.25 -1.54 8.88
C LEU A 151 -17.69 -1.81 10.28
N GLU A 152 -18.47 -2.49 11.12
CA GLU A 152 -18.11 -2.80 12.50
C GLU A 152 -16.80 -3.62 12.58
N ASP A 153 -16.67 -4.66 11.74
CA ASP A 153 -15.52 -5.55 11.68
C ASP A 153 -14.46 -5.13 10.65
N ARG A 154 -14.68 -4.01 9.94
CA ARG A 154 -13.78 -3.44 8.91
C ARG A 154 -13.33 -4.46 7.88
N SER A 155 -14.19 -5.40 7.57
CA SER A 155 -13.95 -6.48 6.63
C SER A 155 -15.19 -6.79 5.81
N CYS A 156 -15.01 -7.51 4.71
CA CYS A 156 -16.12 -7.97 3.89
C CYS A 156 -15.80 -9.35 3.30
N TRP A 157 -16.82 -10.00 2.77
CA TRP A 157 -16.67 -11.17 1.93
C TRP A 157 -16.81 -10.78 0.46
N VAL A 158 -15.90 -11.24 -0.36
CA VAL A 158 -15.98 -11.16 -1.82
C VAL A 158 -16.52 -12.47 -2.33
N ILE A 159 -17.54 -12.42 -3.20
CA ILE A 159 -18.24 -13.60 -3.73
C ILE A 159 -18.28 -13.52 -5.25
N THR A 160 -18.02 -14.64 -5.90
CA THR A 160 -18.22 -14.84 -7.34
C THR A 160 -18.61 -16.30 -7.64
N ASP A 161 -18.87 -16.64 -8.88
CA ASP A 161 -19.26 -18.02 -9.29
C ASP A 161 -18.25 -18.67 -10.24
N ALA A 162 -18.56 -19.88 -10.73
CA ALA A 162 -17.69 -20.67 -11.59
C ALA A 162 -17.38 -20.00 -12.94
N ARG A 163 -18.28 -19.19 -13.48
CA ARG A 163 -18.16 -18.58 -14.82
C ARG A 163 -17.17 -17.42 -14.88
N SER A 164 -16.93 -16.76 -13.75
CA SER A 164 -16.02 -15.62 -13.71
C SER A 164 -14.58 -16.05 -14.04
N HIS A 165 -13.88 -15.24 -14.78
CA HIS A 165 -12.45 -15.43 -15.01
C HIS A 165 -11.67 -15.05 -13.73
N LYS A 166 -11.07 -16.04 -13.08
CA LYS A 166 -10.32 -15.87 -11.83
C LYS A 166 -8.88 -15.53 -12.12
N GLY A 167 -8.28 -14.77 -11.20
CA GLY A 167 -6.87 -14.46 -11.26
C GLY A 167 -5.96 -15.70 -11.20
N ALA A 168 -4.79 -15.61 -11.81
CA ALA A 168 -3.82 -16.70 -11.91
C ALA A 168 -3.41 -17.34 -10.58
N MET A 169 -3.59 -16.63 -9.47
CA MET A 169 -3.22 -17.09 -8.11
C MET A 169 -4.33 -17.86 -7.39
N LEU A 170 -5.49 -18.11 -8.03
CA LEU A 170 -6.62 -18.78 -7.38
C LEU A 170 -6.23 -20.11 -6.72
N GLY A 171 -5.47 -20.95 -7.43
CA GLY A 171 -5.06 -22.25 -6.89
C GLY A 171 -4.27 -22.14 -5.59
N LEU A 172 -3.32 -21.21 -5.51
CA LEU A 172 -2.57 -20.94 -4.28
C LEU A 172 -3.44 -20.35 -3.16
N LYS A 173 -4.37 -19.48 -3.49
CA LYS A 173 -5.31 -18.91 -2.50
C LYS A 173 -6.23 -19.98 -1.90
N LEU A 174 -6.68 -20.94 -2.70
CA LEU A 174 -7.47 -22.08 -2.23
C LEU A 174 -6.65 -23.00 -1.30
N ILE A 175 -5.41 -23.33 -1.68
CA ILE A 175 -4.51 -24.16 -0.86
C ILE A 175 -4.21 -23.48 0.49
N ASN A 176 -3.99 -22.18 0.47
CA ASN A 176 -3.65 -21.42 1.68
C ASN A 176 -4.88 -21.02 2.53
N GLY A 177 -6.10 -21.41 2.16
CA GLY A 177 -7.31 -21.07 2.89
C GLY A 177 -7.64 -19.57 2.90
N ILE A 178 -7.16 -18.83 1.91
CA ILE A 178 -7.48 -17.41 1.69
C ILE A 178 -8.80 -17.28 0.96
N VAL A 179 -9.02 -18.16 -0.02
CA VAL A 179 -10.25 -18.29 -0.79
C VAL A 179 -10.84 -19.67 -0.54
N TYR A 180 -12.15 -19.73 -0.51
CA TYR A 180 -12.93 -20.94 -0.33
C TYR A 180 -13.80 -21.19 -1.55
N LYS A 181 -14.32 -22.42 -1.69
CA LYS A 181 -15.36 -22.77 -2.66
C LYS A 181 -16.49 -23.53 -1.97
N ALA A 182 -17.69 -23.37 -2.46
CA ALA A 182 -18.89 -24.10 -2.02
C ALA A 182 -19.77 -24.43 -3.21
N ASP A 183 -20.49 -25.55 -3.13
CA ASP A 183 -21.39 -25.99 -4.21
C ASP A 183 -22.81 -25.41 -4.06
N THR A 184 -23.15 -24.87 -2.89
CA THR A 184 -24.45 -24.22 -2.62
C THR A 184 -24.27 -22.90 -1.89
N ILE A 185 -25.28 -22.01 -2.01
CA ILE A 185 -25.31 -20.74 -1.27
C ILE A 185 -25.44 -21.00 0.23
N GLU A 186 -26.15 -22.03 0.63
CA GLU A 186 -26.34 -22.43 2.02
C GLU A 186 -24.99 -22.86 2.66
N GLU A 187 -24.21 -23.67 1.96
CA GLU A 187 -22.86 -24.06 2.40
C GLU A 187 -21.96 -22.83 2.51
N MET A 188 -21.97 -21.96 1.49
CA MET A 188 -21.20 -20.72 1.49
C MET A 188 -21.57 -19.83 2.68
N ALA A 189 -22.86 -19.60 2.90
CA ALA A 189 -23.37 -18.80 4.02
C ALA A 189 -22.95 -19.35 5.38
N SER A 190 -23.03 -20.67 5.55
CA SER A 190 -22.59 -21.37 6.76
C SER A 190 -21.10 -21.13 7.03
N ARG A 191 -20.25 -21.26 6.02
CA ARG A 191 -18.79 -21.05 6.14
C ARG A 191 -18.41 -19.59 6.34
N MET A 192 -19.22 -18.66 5.84
CA MET A 192 -19.07 -17.22 6.05
C MET A 192 -19.61 -16.75 7.40
N HIS A 193 -20.37 -17.61 8.11
CA HIS A 193 -21.11 -17.28 9.32
C HIS A 193 -22.14 -16.14 9.10
N VAL A 194 -22.80 -16.13 7.94
CA VAL A 194 -23.87 -15.16 7.60
C VAL A 194 -25.22 -15.88 7.48
N PRO A 195 -26.35 -15.18 7.70
CA PRO A 195 -27.67 -15.79 7.56
C PRO A 195 -27.94 -16.21 6.09
N SER A 196 -28.13 -17.51 5.85
CA SER A 196 -28.34 -18.04 4.51
C SER A 196 -29.52 -17.39 3.76
N PRO A 197 -30.70 -17.12 4.37
CA PRO A 197 -31.79 -16.45 3.69
C PRO A 197 -31.44 -15.03 3.22
N VAL A 198 -30.61 -14.30 4.00
CA VAL A 198 -30.16 -12.95 3.65
C VAL A 198 -29.21 -13.02 2.46
N LEU A 199 -28.20 -13.89 2.53
CA LEU A 199 -27.22 -14.04 1.44
C LEU A 199 -27.88 -14.46 0.13
N LYS A 200 -28.85 -15.38 0.19
CA LYS A 200 -29.62 -15.81 -0.97
C LYS A 200 -30.37 -14.64 -1.60
N LYS A 201 -31.10 -13.86 -0.79
CA LYS A 201 -31.81 -12.66 -1.24
C LYS A 201 -30.83 -11.62 -1.84
N THR A 202 -29.66 -11.45 -1.25
CA THR A 202 -28.61 -10.53 -1.75
C THR A 202 -28.18 -10.92 -3.15
N ILE A 203 -27.88 -12.22 -3.38
CA ILE A 203 -27.47 -12.73 -4.69
C ILE A 203 -28.59 -12.63 -5.71
N GLU A 204 -29.82 -12.95 -5.32
CA GLU A 204 -31.03 -12.83 -6.19
C GLU A 204 -31.23 -11.36 -6.61
N THR A 205 -31.07 -10.42 -5.67
CA THR A 205 -31.22 -8.97 -5.96
C THR A 205 -30.12 -8.49 -6.88
N TYR A 206 -28.87 -8.91 -6.66
CA TYR A 206 -27.76 -8.61 -7.57
C TYR A 206 -28.02 -9.16 -8.97
N ASN A 207 -28.48 -10.40 -9.10
CA ASN A 207 -28.79 -11.01 -10.39
C ASN A 207 -29.91 -10.27 -11.15
N LYS A 208 -30.92 -9.74 -10.45
CA LYS A 208 -31.92 -8.85 -11.06
C LYS A 208 -31.32 -7.53 -11.55
N SER A 209 -30.35 -6.99 -10.81
CA SER A 209 -29.63 -5.77 -11.23
C SER A 209 -28.77 -6.01 -12.47
N VAL A 210 -28.16 -7.20 -12.59
CA VAL A 210 -27.44 -7.62 -13.81
C VAL A 210 -28.38 -7.64 -15.02
N ASP A 211 -29.56 -8.26 -14.88
CA ASP A 211 -30.55 -8.35 -15.94
C ASP A 211 -31.08 -6.97 -16.37
N LYS A 212 -31.19 -6.04 -15.42
CA LYS A 212 -31.65 -4.66 -15.61
C LYS A 212 -30.54 -3.74 -16.14
N GLY A 213 -29.26 -4.11 -15.97
CA GLY A 213 -28.10 -3.26 -16.28
C GLY A 213 -27.87 -2.11 -15.28
N TYR A 214 -28.59 -2.11 -14.16
CA TYR A 214 -28.49 -1.07 -13.13
C TYR A 214 -28.86 -1.61 -11.74
N ASP A 215 -28.08 -1.28 -10.74
CA ASP A 215 -28.32 -1.61 -9.33
C ASP A 215 -28.84 -0.39 -8.56
N GLU A 216 -30.09 -0.45 -8.11
CA GLU A 216 -30.72 0.64 -7.37
C GLU A 216 -30.15 0.84 -5.96
N ILE A 217 -29.50 -0.19 -5.37
CA ILE A 217 -28.96 -0.14 -4.01
C ILE A 217 -27.62 0.60 -3.98
N THR A 218 -26.73 0.27 -4.91
CA THR A 218 -25.35 0.77 -4.89
C THR A 218 -25.01 1.69 -6.06
N GLY A 219 -25.90 1.83 -7.05
CA GLY A 219 -25.66 2.58 -8.27
C GLY A 219 -24.68 1.91 -9.24
N LYS A 220 -24.46 0.60 -9.10
CA LYS A 220 -23.55 -0.16 -10.00
C LYS A 220 -24.16 -0.27 -11.39
N THR A 221 -23.32 -0.06 -12.41
CA THR A 221 -23.66 -0.16 -13.84
C THR A 221 -22.72 -1.08 -14.61
N ILE A 222 -21.64 -1.55 -13.98
CA ILE A 222 -20.65 -2.44 -14.61
C ILE A 222 -20.92 -3.86 -14.10
N PHE A 223 -21.43 -4.69 -15.00
CA PHE A 223 -21.73 -6.10 -14.76
C PHE A 223 -21.10 -6.95 -15.85
N SER A 224 -20.44 -8.04 -15.48
CA SER A 224 -19.97 -9.03 -16.45
C SER A 224 -20.84 -10.27 -16.49
N GLN A 225 -21.49 -10.60 -15.39
CA GLN A 225 -22.34 -11.81 -15.28
C GLN A 225 -23.17 -11.85 -14.00
N ARG A 226 -24.16 -12.76 -13.98
CA ARG A 226 -24.89 -13.17 -12.78
C ARG A 226 -24.02 -14.09 -11.91
N ILE A 227 -24.38 -14.22 -10.65
CA ILE A 227 -23.78 -15.18 -9.71
C ILE A 227 -24.84 -16.30 -9.48
N GLU A 228 -24.67 -17.43 -10.18
CA GLU A 228 -25.68 -18.51 -10.16
C GLU A 228 -25.12 -19.91 -10.44
N GLN A 229 -23.86 -20.02 -10.95
CA GLN A 229 -23.31 -21.32 -11.33
C GLN A 229 -22.24 -21.78 -10.33
N PRO A 230 -22.48 -22.89 -9.60
CA PRO A 230 -21.47 -23.45 -8.71
C PRO A 230 -20.27 -24.04 -9.47
N PRO A 231 -19.10 -24.21 -8.81
CA PRO A 231 -18.87 -23.81 -7.44
C PRO A 231 -18.79 -22.28 -7.28
N PHE A 232 -19.33 -21.80 -6.15
CA PHE A 232 -19.15 -20.41 -5.73
C PHE A 232 -17.78 -20.25 -5.09
N TYR A 233 -17.11 -19.13 -5.37
CA TYR A 233 -15.83 -18.79 -4.75
C TYR A 233 -16.01 -17.56 -3.87
N PHE A 234 -15.41 -17.61 -2.68
CA PHE A 234 -15.52 -16.52 -1.73
C PHE A 234 -14.28 -16.42 -0.87
N GLY A 235 -13.93 -15.19 -0.47
CA GLY A 235 -12.79 -14.90 0.37
C GLY A 235 -13.08 -13.69 1.25
N ARG A 236 -12.49 -13.67 2.44
CA ARG A 236 -12.61 -12.53 3.33
C ARG A 236 -11.52 -11.52 3.02
N GLU A 237 -11.90 -10.26 2.90
CA GLU A 237 -10.99 -9.14 2.76
C GLU A 237 -11.05 -8.22 3.96
N SER A 238 -9.91 -7.72 4.39
CA SER A 238 -9.77 -6.71 5.42
C SER A 238 -8.85 -5.60 4.94
N ILE A 239 -8.90 -4.45 5.60
CA ILE A 239 -8.16 -3.27 5.19
C ILE A 239 -6.70 -3.40 5.59
N TYR A 240 -5.81 -3.08 4.65
CA TYR A 240 -4.37 -2.97 4.85
C TYR A 240 -3.88 -1.59 4.46
N ILE A 241 -2.96 -1.04 5.25
CA ILE A 241 -2.18 0.12 4.85
C ILE A 241 -1.18 -0.34 3.81
N HIS A 242 -1.33 0.13 2.57
CA HIS A 242 -0.55 -0.39 1.44
C HIS A 242 0.59 0.51 1.02
N THR A 243 0.36 1.81 0.92
CA THR A 243 1.35 2.77 0.44
C THR A 243 1.19 4.09 1.19
N THR A 244 2.30 4.72 1.51
CA THR A 244 2.31 6.11 1.97
C THR A 244 2.35 7.03 0.76
N LEU A 245 1.49 8.06 0.74
CA LEU A 245 1.41 9.06 -0.33
C LEU A 245 2.09 10.35 0.09
N ASP A 246 2.17 10.59 1.39
CA ASP A 246 3.03 11.60 2.00
C ASP A 246 4.47 11.11 2.15
N GLY A 247 5.41 12.05 2.22
CA GLY A 247 6.84 11.76 2.33
C GLY A 247 7.68 13.01 2.13
N ILE A 248 8.96 12.85 1.86
CA ILE A 248 9.90 13.95 1.64
C ILE A 248 9.54 14.68 0.34
N ARG A 249 9.37 16.00 0.42
CA ARG A 249 9.04 16.83 -0.73
C ARG A 249 10.21 16.94 -1.70
N THR A 250 9.94 16.77 -2.99
CA THR A 250 10.95 16.74 -4.03
C THR A 250 10.54 17.56 -5.25
N ASP A 251 11.52 17.93 -6.08
CA ASP A 251 11.30 18.51 -7.40
C ASP A 251 11.44 17.46 -8.53
N GLU A 252 11.27 17.92 -9.78
CA GLU A 252 11.38 17.09 -10.99
C GLU A 252 12.79 16.53 -11.22
N HIS A 253 13.80 17.05 -10.51
CA HIS A 253 15.19 16.59 -10.55
C HIS A 253 15.53 15.61 -9.42
N ALA A 254 14.53 15.20 -8.62
CA ALA A 254 14.67 14.36 -7.44
C ALA A 254 15.49 15.01 -6.30
N ARG A 255 15.61 16.36 -6.28
CA ARG A 255 16.25 17.08 -5.19
C ARG A 255 15.27 17.25 -4.04
N VAL A 256 15.72 17.03 -2.82
CA VAL A 256 14.91 17.32 -1.63
C VAL A 256 14.70 18.83 -1.53
N LEU A 257 13.45 19.24 -1.25
CA LEU A 257 13.11 20.64 -1.01
C LEU A 257 13.13 20.93 0.50
N SER A 258 13.68 22.09 0.86
CA SER A 258 13.61 22.60 2.24
C SER A 258 12.20 23.07 2.58
N VAL A 259 11.93 23.38 3.84
CA VAL A 259 10.67 23.97 4.30
C VAL A 259 10.35 25.32 3.64
N GLN A 260 11.35 26.00 3.07
CA GLN A 260 11.19 27.22 2.28
C GLN A 260 10.94 26.92 0.78
N GLY A 261 10.89 25.65 0.38
CA GLY A 261 10.71 25.23 -1.01
C GLY A 261 11.95 25.33 -1.88
N VAL A 262 13.13 25.54 -1.28
CA VAL A 262 14.41 25.65 -2.00
C VAL A 262 15.08 24.26 -2.08
N PRO A 263 15.65 23.87 -3.25
CA PRO A 263 16.39 22.61 -3.36
C PRO A 263 17.60 22.55 -2.43
N MET A 264 17.69 21.48 -1.65
CA MET A 264 18.82 21.23 -0.75
C MET A 264 19.98 20.62 -1.53
N GLN A 265 21.12 21.30 -1.52
CA GLN A 265 22.28 20.90 -2.33
C GLN A 265 22.83 19.53 -1.89
N GLY A 266 23.04 18.64 -2.85
CA GLY A 266 23.60 17.30 -2.61
C GLY A 266 22.66 16.33 -1.93
N LEU A 267 21.37 16.71 -1.68
CA LEU A 267 20.38 15.83 -1.07
C LEU A 267 19.27 15.50 -2.06
N PHE A 268 19.05 14.21 -2.28
CA PHE A 268 18.11 13.67 -3.24
C PHE A 268 17.18 12.63 -2.57
N VAL A 269 16.02 12.41 -3.19
CA VAL A 269 15.07 11.42 -2.69
C VAL A 269 14.43 10.66 -3.86
N ALA A 270 14.16 9.37 -3.67
CA ALA A 270 13.50 8.53 -4.69
C ALA A 270 12.67 7.40 -4.07
N GLY A 271 11.69 6.92 -4.81
CA GLY A 271 10.81 5.83 -4.39
C GLY A 271 9.66 6.33 -3.51
N GLU A 272 9.09 5.44 -2.71
CA GLU A 272 7.89 5.71 -1.93
C GLU A 272 8.09 6.77 -0.83
N ILE A 273 9.32 6.94 -0.35
CA ILE A 273 9.64 7.98 0.64
C ILE A 273 9.52 9.41 0.08
N ALA A 274 9.50 9.57 -1.24
CA ALA A 274 9.21 10.85 -1.90
C ALA A 274 7.70 11.07 -1.97
N GLY A 275 7.20 12.04 -1.21
CA GLY A 275 5.77 12.32 -1.09
C GLY A 275 5.18 13.17 -2.21
N GLY A 276 3.86 13.08 -2.37
CA GLY A 276 3.06 13.93 -3.28
C GLY A 276 3.12 13.56 -4.77
N ILE A 277 3.88 12.54 -5.15
CA ILE A 277 4.08 12.16 -6.57
C ILE A 277 2.78 11.64 -7.21
N PHE A 278 1.95 10.96 -6.45
CA PHE A 278 0.71 10.34 -6.93
C PHE A 278 -0.56 11.11 -6.54
N GLY A 279 -0.43 12.22 -5.81
CA GLY A 279 -1.59 12.86 -5.21
C GLY A 279 -2.20 11.99 -4.12
N THR A 280 -3.54 11.88 -4.09
CA THR A 280 -4.30 11.19 -3.03
C THR A 280 -4.62 9.72 -3.33
N ASP A 281 -4.20 9.21 -4.49
CA ASP A 281 -4.39 7.80 -4.87
C ASP A 281 -3.33 7.37 -5.89
N ARG A 282 -3.07 6.06 -5.99
CA ARG A 282 -2.04 5.49 -6.84
C ARG A 282 -2.57 4.29 -7.64
N LEU A 283 -2.41 4.34 -8.95
CA LEU A 283 -2.69 3.20 -9.83
C LEU A 283 -1.75 2.02 -9.55
N GLY A 284 -2.26 0.81 -9.71
CA GLY A 284 -1.47 -0.43 -9.64
C GLY A 284 -0.27 -0.37 -10.61
N GLY A 285 0.90 -0.79 -10.14
CA GLY A 285 2.15 -0.77 -10.93
C GLY A 285 2.88 0.57 -10.97
N ALA A 286 2.23 1.71 -10.73
CA ALA A 286 2.85 3.04 -10.83
C ALA A 286 4.00 3.25 -9.83
N SER A 287 4.00 2.57 -8.68
CA SER A 287 5.12 2.63 -7.72
C SER A 287 6.44 2.14 -8.33
N MET A 288 6.41 1.04 -9.10
CA MET A 288 7.63 0.54 -9.75
C MET A 288 8.16 1.53 -10.78
N THR A 289 7.28 2.14 -11.56
CA THR A 289 7.65 3.21 -12.51
C THR A 289 8.28 4.39 -11.78
N ASN A 290 7.68 4.84 -10.66
CA ASN A 290 8.25 5.90 -9.83
C ASN A 290 9.64 5.54 -9.32
N CYS A 291 9.82 4.35 -8.74
CA CYS A 291 11.13 3.90 -8.24
C CYS A 291 12.19 3.91 -9.34
N LEU A 292 11.88 3.42 -10.54
CA LEU A 292 12.82 3.37 -11.66
C LEU A 292 13.15 4.76 -12.19
N VAL A 293 12.15 5.61 -12.43
CA VAL A 293 12.34 6.95 -13.00
C VAL A 293 13.04 7.87 -12.01
N MET A 294 12.51 7.97 -10.79
CA MET A 294 13.08 8.87 -9.77
C MET A 294 14.41 8.36 -9.25
N GLY A 295 14.59 7.05 -9.11
CA GLY A 295 15.89 6.46 -8.73
C GLY A 295 16.97 6.77 -9.75
N ARG A 296 16.67 6.64 -11.05
CA ARG A 296 17.59 7.02 -12.13
C ARG A 296 17.93 8.52 -12.13
N ARG A 297 16.91 9.39 -11.91
CA ARG A 297 17.12 10.85 -11.81
C ARG A 297 17.97 11.21 -10.61
N ALA A 298 17.64 10.69 -9.43
CA ALA A 298 18.37 10.92 -8.21
C ALA A 298 19.85 10.50 -8.34
N GLY A 299 20.11 9.28 -8.83
CA GLY A 299 21.45 8.76 -9.03
C GLY A 299 22.26 9.59 -10.03
N LYS A 300 21.67 9.97 -11.18
CA LYS A 300 22.34 10.82 -12.17
C LYS A 300 22.69 12.19 -11.58
N ASN A 301 21.74 12.85 -10.91
CA ASN A 301 21.94 14.19 -10.38
C ASN A 301 22.87 14.19 -9.16
N ALA A 302 22.83 13.15 -8.33
CA ALA A 302 23.81 12.95 -7.25
C ALA A 302 25.25 12.82 -7.79
N ALA A 303 25.45 12.05 -8.86
CA ALA A 303 26.75 11.91 -9.50
C ALA A 303 27.25 13.22 -10.13
N ILE A 304 26.36 13.99 -10.77
CA ILE A 304 26.72 15.32 -11.31
C ILE A 304 27.12 16.28 -10.18
N ASN A 305 26.35 16.30 -9.08
CA ASN A 305 26.66 17.15 -7.92
C ASN A 305 28.03 16.77 -7.31
N ALA A 306 28.29 15.46 -7.16
CA ALA A 306 29.53 14.97 -6.57
C ALA A 306 30.80 15.31 -7.39
N ARG A 307 30.66 15.57 -8.70
CA ARG A 307 31.78 15.98 -9.60
C ARG A 307 32.05 17.48 -9.56
N LYS A 308 31.13 18.30 -9.08
CA LYS A 308 31.26 19.75 -9.04
C LYS A 308 31.90 20.27 -7.77
N GLY A 309 31.95 19.48 -6.73
CA GLY A 309 32.63 19.72 -5.45
C GLY A 309 33.77 18.75 -5.24
#